data_83ffd24db38c5277dd1deaa33693d8f8
#
_entry.id   83ffd24db38c5277dd1deaa33693d8f8
#
_cell.length_a   1.000
_cell.length_b   1.000
_cell.length_c   1.000
_cell.angle_alpha   90.00
_cell.angle_beta   90.00
_cell.angle_gamma   90.00
#
_symmetry.space_group_name_H-M   'P 1'
#
loop_
_entity.id
_entity.type
_entity.pdbx_description
1 polymer ?
#
loop_
_entity_poly.entity_id
_entity_poly.type
_entity_poly.pdbx_seq_one_letter_code
_entity_poly.pdbx_strand_id
1 'polypeptide(L)'
;MKYSLKVLQRAAEIQTKKSSDYQNPNSRIKQADYYVRGCSTILDTIHAKVLRMQSVCEAMENDPNYNQNFESLEDSCLDLINYASFFASYMNGEMEGQDPSRDMFNRPKKEVVNETVD
;
A
#
# COMPACT_ATOMS: atom_id res chain seq x y z
N MET A 1 6.59 0.35 25.76
CA MET A 1 6.69 0.40 24.28
C MET A 1 6.34 1.81 23.82
N LYS A 2 7.15 2.36 22.92
CA LYS A 2 6.86 3.67 22.33
C LYS A 2 5.54 3.62 21.54
N TYR A 3 4.80 4.71 21.54
CA TYR A 3 3.52 4.78 20.86
C TYR A 3 3.63 4.49 19.35
N SER A 4 4.71 4.94 18.71
CA SER A 4 4.95 4.66 17.31
C SER A 4 5.04 3.16 17.00
N LEU A 5 5.60 2.37 17.91
CA LEU A 5 5.65 0.91 17.75
C LEU A 5 4.27 0.27 17.95
N LYS A 6 3.44 0.84 18.83
CA LYS A 6 2.05 0.41 18.97
C LYS A 6 1.26 0.66 17.68
N VAL A 7 1.51 1.80 17.02
CA VAL A 7 0.89 2.13 15.73
C VAL A 7 1.28 1.12 14.65
N LEU A 8 2.57 0.76 14.58
CA LEU A 8 3.04 -0.27 13.64
C LEU A 8 2.39 -1.63 13.90
N GLN A 9 2.27 -2.01 15.17
CA GLN A 9 1.58 -3.27 15.54
C GLN A 9 0.11 -3.22 15.12
N ARG A 10 -0.57 -2.10 15.36
CA ARG A 10 -1.96 -1.92 14.97
C ARG A 10 -2.14 -2.00 13.45
N ALA A 11 -1.24 -1.40 12.69
CA ALA A 11 -1.25 -1.50 11.23
C ALA A 11 -1.13 -2.96 10.78
N ALA A 12 -0.22 -3.71 11.38
CA ALA A 12 -0.03 -5.13 11.08
C ALA A 12 -1.27 -5.96 11.43
N GLU A 13 -1.93 -5.68 12.55
CA GLU A 13 -3.17 -6.35 12.95
C GLU A 13 -4.31 -6.08 11.95
N ILE A 14 -4.45 -4.83 11.52
CA ILE A 14 -5.45 -4.45 10.52
C ILE A 14 -5.17 -5.16 9.19
N GLN A 15 -3.93 -5.20 8.77
CA GLN A 15 -3.54 -5.89 7.54
C GLN A 15 -3.87 -7.37 7.61
N THR A 16 -3.56 -8.02 8.73
CA THR A 16 -3.83 -9.44 8.97
C THR A 16 -5.33 -9.73 8.92
N LYS A 17 -6.13 -8.91 9.59
CA LYS A 17 -7.59 -9.06 9.62
C LYS A 17 -8.20 -8.88 8.23
N LYS A 18 -7.82 -7.84 7.51
CA LYS A 18 -8.33 -7.58 6.16
C LYS A 18 -7.93 -8.70 5.20
N SER A 19 -6.70 -9.18 5.31
CA SER A 19 -6.22 -10.30 4.51
C SER A 19 -7.09 -11.54 4.72
N SER A 20 -7.44 -11.84 5.97
CA SER A 20 -8.34 -12.94 6.32
C SER A 20 -9.75 -12.74 5.75
N ASP A 21 -10.28 -11.52 5.84
CA ASP A 21 -11.63 -11.21 5.36
C ASP A 21 -11.74 -11.25 3.84
N TYR A 22 -10.68 -10.90 3.12
CA TYR A 22 -10.66 -10.88 1.65
C TYR A 22 -10.15 -12.16 1.02
N GLN A 23 -9.62 -13.07 1.81
CA GLN A 23 -9.22 -14.38 1.30
C GLN A 23 -10.44 -15.25 1.03
N ASN A 24 -10.88 -15.24 -0.22
CA ASN A 24 -11.84 -16.20 -0.69
C ASN A 24 -11.09 -17.36 -1.35
N PRO A 25 -11.01 -18.54 -0.71
CA PRO A 25 -10.24 -19.65 -1.25
C PRO A 25 -10.76 -20.15 -2.62
N ASN A 26 -12.00 -19.78 -2.96
CA ASN A 26 -12.60 -20.13 -4.25
C ASN A 26 -12.42 -19.05 -5.31
N SER A 27 -11.84 -17.91 -4.97
CA SER A 27 -11.58 -16.82 -5.91
C SER A 27 -10.23 -17.00 -6.59
N ARG A 28 -10.18 -16.65 -7.86
CA ARG A 28 -8.92 -16.55 -8.62
C ARG A 28 -8.26 -15.20 -8.43
N ILE A 29 -8.98 -14.24 -7.83
CA ILE A 29 -8.47 -12.90 -7.62
C ILE A 29 -7.50 -12.91 -6.44
N LYS A 30 -6.30 -12.42 -6.68
CA LYS A 30 -5.25 -12.29 -5.67
C LYS A 30 -4.96 -10.82 -5.41
N GLN A 31 -4.22 -10.52 -4.35
CA GLN A 31 -3.93 -9.15 -3.97
C GLN A 31 -3.27 -8.35 -5.10
N ALA A 32 -2.32 -8.94 -5.81
CA ALA A 32 -1.61 -8.25 -6.90
C ALA A 32 -2.54 -7.84 -8.06
N ASP A 33 -3.67 -8.52 -8.22
CA ASP A 33 -4.63 -8.21 -9.29
C ASP A 33 -5.29 -6.84 -9.11
N TYR A 34 -5.34 -6.32 -7.88
CA TYR A 34 -5.87 -4.98 -7.61
C TYR A 34 -4.95 -3.86 -8.08
N TYR A 35 -3.70 -4.18 -8.38
CA TYR A 35 -2.69 -3.18 -8.73
C TYR A 35 -2.31 -3.31 -10.20
N VAL A 36 -3.15 -2.74 -11.06
CA VAL A 36 -3.07 -2.90 -12.53
C VAL A 36 -1.71 -2.46 -13.07
N ARG A 37 -1.13 -1.42 -12.49
CA ARG A 37 0.20 -0.92 -12.86
C ARG A 37 1.23 -1.17 -11.76
N GLY A 38 0.99 -2.18 -10.94
CA GLY A 38 1.91 -2.56 -9.88
C GLY A 38 2.22 -1.41 -8.91
N CYS A 39 3.50 -1.15 -8.69
CA CYS A 39 3.94 -0.10 -7.77
C CYS A 39 3.39 1.28 -8.12
N SER A 40 3.16 1.59 -9.41
CA SER A 40 2.56 2.87 -9.79
C SER A 40 1.15 3.03 -9.23
N THR A 41 0.33 1.99 -9.29
CA THR A 41 -1.03 2.01 -8.73
C THR A 41 -1.00 2.18 -7.21
N ILE A 42 -0.10 1.45 -6.54
CA ILE A 42 0.07 1.57 -5.09
C ILE A 42 0.52 2.99 -4.71
N LEU A 43 1.45 3.56 -5.48
CA LEU A 43 1.95 4.90 -5.25
C LEU A 43 0.86 5.97 -5.41
N ASP A 44 -0.03 5.79 -6.40
CA ASP A 44 -1.18 6.68 -6.59
C ASP A 44 -2.07 6.67 -5.34
N THR A 45 -2.29 5.51 -4.75
CA THR A 45 -3.07 5.36 -3.51
C THR A 45 -2.37 6.04 -2.33
N ILE A 46 -1.05 5.86 -2.19
CA ILE A 46 -0.25 6.53 -1.16
C ILE A 46 -0.36 8.05 -1.31
N HIS A 47 -0.24 8.55 -2.52
CA HIS A 47 -0.36 9.97 -2.81
C HIS A 47 -1.73 10.51 -2.40
N ALA A 48 -2.80 9.81 -2.73
CA ALA A 48 -4.16 10.20 -2.35
C ALA A 48 -4.32 10.27 -0.81
N LYS A 49 -3.73 9.32 -0.09
CA LYS A 49 -3.77 9.32 1.38
C LYS A 49 -3.00 10.51 1.97
N VAL A 50 -1.86 10.86 1.39
CA VAL A 50 -1.08 12.04 1.81
C VAL A 50 -1.89 13.31 1.59
N LEU A 51 -2.53 13.47 0.44
CA LEU A 51 -3.40 14.62 0.16
C LEU A 51 -4.56 14.72 1.15
N ARG A 52 -5.16 13.59 1.50
CA ARG A 52 -6.21 13.56 2.50
C ARG A 52 -5.72 14.03 3.87
N MET A 53 -4.55 13.55 4.30
CA MET A 53 -3.93 14.00 5.55
C MET A 53 -3.66 15.50 5.53
N GLN A 54 -3.12 16.00 4.43
CA GLN A 54 -2.84 17.42 4.23
C GLN A 54 -4.13 18.24 4.33
N SER A 55 -5.19 17.82 3.66
CA SER A 55 -6.49 18.50 3.68
C SER A 55 -7.08 18.57 5.10
N VAL A 56 -6.98 17.47 5.85
CA VAL A 56 -7.46 17.44 7.24
C VAL A 56 -6.63 18.36 8.12
N CYS A 57 -5.31 18.35 7.96
CA CYS A 57 -4.41 19.25 8.71
C CYS A 57 -4.71 20.72 8.42
N GLU A 58 -4.96 21.07 7.17
CA GLU A 58 -5.37 22.44 6.80
C GLU A 58 -6.68 22.85 7.48
N ALA A 59 -7.65 21.95 7.51
CA ALA A 59 -8.91 22.20 8.20
C ALA A 59 -8.71 22.43 9.69
N MET A 60 -7.82 21.66 10.32
CA MET A 60 -7.51 21.80 11.74
C MET A 60 -6.73 23.09 12.04
N GLU A 61 -5.85 23.52 11.15
CA GLU A 61 -5.12 24.79 11.28
C GLU A 61 -6.03 25.99 11.19
N ASN A 62 -7.05 25.92 10.34
CA ASN A 62 -7.98 27.04 10.10
C ASN A 62 -9.12 27.10 11.10
N ASP A 63 -9.40 26.03 11.82
CA ASP A 63 -10.46 25.96 12.82
C ASP A 63 -9.94 25.28 14.09
N PRO A 64 -9.59 26.06 15.14
CA PRO A 64 -9.07 25.51 16.40
C PRO A 64 -10.04 24.56 17.10
N ASN A 65 -11.34 24.61 16.75
CA ASN A 65 -12.37 23.75 17.34
C ASN A 65 -12.60 22.49 16.51
N TYR A 66 -11.82 22.28 15.45
CA TYR A 66 -11.97 21.15 14.56
C TYR A 66 -11.28 19.92 15.16
N ASN A 67 -11.95 19.29 16.12
CA ASN A 67 -11.39 18.14 16.84
C ASN A 67 -11.83 16.79 16.29
N GLN A 68 -12.69 16.79 15.28
CA GLN A 68 -13.43 15.59 14.90
C GLN A 68 -12.63 14.59 14.06
N ASN A 69 -11.42 14.93 13.62
CA ASN A 69 -10.73 14.13 12.62
C ASN A 69 -9.37 13.57 13.05
N PHE A 70 -9.06 13.57 14.35
CA PHE A 70 -7.84 12.89 14.82
C PHE A 70 -7.86 11.40 14.50
N GLU A 71 -9.00 10.73 14.69
CA GLU A 71 -9.13 9.32 14.32
C GLU A 71 -8.97 9.13 12.82
N SER A 72 -9.54 10.03 12.02
CA SER A 72 -9.40 10.00 10.56
C SER A 72 -7.94 10.18 10.12
N LEU A 73 -7.17 11.04 10.80
CA LEU A 73 -5.73 11.19 10.56
C LEU A 73 -4.97 9.93 10.92
N GLU A 74 -5.25 9.36 12.09
CA GLU A 74 -4.59 8.12 12.52
C GLU A 74 -4.93 6.96 11.59
N ASP A 75 -6.18 6.83 11.16
CA ASP A 75 -6.58 5.83 10.17
C ASP A 75 -5.83 6.01 8.85
N SER A 76 -5.64 7.25 8.41
CA SER A 76 -4.85 7.54 7.21
C SER A 76 -3.38 7.16 7.38
N CYS A 77 -2.82 7.36 8.57
CA CYS A 77 -1.47 6.90 8.89
C CYS A 77 -1.35 5.38 8.82
N LEU A 78 -2.33 4.67 9.38
CA LEU A 78 -2.35 3.21 9.35
C LEU A 78 -2.45 2.68 7.92
N ASP A 79 -3.29 3.31 7.10
CA ASP A 79 -3.40 2.99 5.68
C ASP A 79 -2.08 3.23 4.97
N LEU A 80 -1.42 4.38 5.22
CA LEU A 80 -0.12 4.70 4.62
C LEU A 80 0.94 3.65 4.96
N ILE A 81 1.01 3.24 6.21
CA ILE A 81 1.95 2.20 6.65
C ILE A 81 1.70 0.92 5.86
N ASN A 82 0.44 0.51 5.74
CA ASN A 82 0.09 -0.71 5.05
C ASN A 82 0.36 -0.62 3.54
N TYR A 83 -0.01 0.49 2.90
CA TYR A 83 0.28 0.67 1.47
C TYR A 83 1.79 0.78 1.18
N ALA A 84 2.56 1.39 2.09
CA ALA A 84 4.01 1.39 1.97
C ALA A 84 4.58 -0.04 2.05
N SER A 85 4.03 -0.87 2.94
CA SER A 85 4.43 -2.28 3.02
C SER A 85 4.06 -3.06 1.75
N PHE A 86 2.90 -2.77 1.16
CA PHE A 86 2.47 -3.38 -0.11
C PHE A 86 3.39 -2.97 -1.25
N PHE A 87 3.78 -1.70 -1.29
CA PHE A 87 4.74 -1.21 -2.28
C PHE A 87 6.06 -1.98 -2.18
N ALA A 88 6.59 -2.12 -0.98
CA ALA A 88 7.83 -2.85 -0.73
C ALA A 88 7.71 -4.32 -1.14
N SER A 89 6.58 -4.95 -0.82
CA SER A 89 6.29 -6.33 -1.21
C SER A 89 6.25 -6.49 -2.73
N TYR A 90 5.49 -5.63 -3.41
CA TYR A 90 5.37 -5.69 -4.87
C TYR A 90 6.71 -5.42 -5.56
N MET A 91 7.46 -4.43 -5.07
CA MET A 91 8.77 -4.08 -5.61
C MET A 91 9.73 -5.28 -5.58
N ASN A 92 9.62 -6.12 -4.55
CA ASN A 92 10.46 -7.29 -4.36
C ASN A 92 9.91 -8.56 -5.01
N GLY A 93 8.78 -8.49 -5.69
CA GLY A 93 8.18 -9.65 -6.34
C GLY A 93 7.50 -10.63 -5.37
N GLU A 94 7.17 -10.19 -4.17
CA GLU A 94 6.69 -11.04 -3.09
C GLU A 94 5.19 -10.91 -2.81
N MET A 95 4.48 -10.12 -3.58
CA MET A 95 3.03 -9.98 -3.37
C MET A 95 2.28 -11.20 -3.93
N GLU A 96 1.29 -11.67 -3.18
CA GLU A 96 0.48 -12.81 -3.60
C GLU A 96 -0.22 -12.53 -4.93
N GLY A 97 -0.09 -13.46 -5.87
CA GLY A 97 -0.66 -13.35 -7.22
C GLY A 97 0.18 -12.57 -8.21
N GLN A 98 1.37 -12.12 -7.79
CA GLN A 98 2.26 -11.38 -8.66
C GLN A 98 2.88 -12.30 -9.72
N ASP A 99 2.84 -11.86 -10.96
CA ASP A 99 3.42 -12.61 -12.09
C ASP A 99 4.94 -12.38 -12.15
N PRO A 100 5.76 -13.43 -12.00
CA PRO A 100 7.20 -13.28 -12.01
C PRO A 100 7.79 -12.85 -13.35
N SER A 101 7.02 -12.95 -14.44
CA SER A 101 7.46 -12.50 -15.77
C SER A 101 7.29 -10.99 -15.97
N ARG A 102 6.71 -10.31 -14.97
CA ARG A 102 6.44 -8.88 -15.06
C ARG A 102 7.29 -8.11 -14.04
N ASP A 103 7.59 -6.86 -14.39
CA ASP A 103 8.39 -5.99 -13.51
C ASP A 103 7.54 -5.35 -12.40
N MET A 104 8.17 -4.52 -11.58
CA MET A 104 7.49 -3.85 -10.48
C MET A 104 6.38 -2.88 -10.92
N PHE A 105 6.32 -2.52 -12.20
CA PHE A 105 5.25 -1.70 -12.78
C PHE A 105 4.21 -2.54 -13.53
N ASN A 106 4.25 -3.85 -13.31
CA ASN A 106 3.38 -4.84 -13.95
C ASN A 106 3.48 -4.83 -15.49
N ARG A 107 4.66 -4.49 -16.01
CA ARG A 107 4.97 -4.54 -17.44
C ARG A 107 5.76 -5.81 -17.73
N PRO A 108 5.68 -6.34 -18.95
CA PRO A 108 6.55 -7.47 -19.32
C PRO A 108 8.01 -7.12 -19.07
N LYS A 109 8.75 -8.01 -18.40
CA LYS A 109 10.18 -7.83 -18.23
C LYS A 109 10.85 -7.89 -19.59
N LYS A 110 11.76 -6.96 -19.84
CA LYS A 110 12.59 -7.04 -21.04
C LYS A 110 13.43 -8.28 -20.98
N GLU A 111 13.39 -9.08 -22.04
CA GLU A 111 14.35 -10.16 -22.19
C GLU A 111 15.75 -9.56 -22.19
N VAL A 112 16.57 -10.02 -21.25
CA VAL A 112 17.99 -9.72 -21.32
C VAL A 112 18.53 -10.55 -22.48
N VAL A 113 18.58 -9.93 -23.66
CA VAL A 113 19.30 -10.52 -24.76
C VAL A 113 20.75 -10.56 -24.31
N ASN A 114 21.23 -11.76 -24.09
CA ASN A 114 22.62 -11.96 -23.74
C ASN A 114 23.46 -11.67 -24.98
N GLU A 115 23.94 -10.44 -25.12
CA GLU A 115 24.73 -10.00 -26.25
C GLU A 115 26.20 -10.45 -26.16
N THR A 116 26.49 -11.45 -25.40
CA THR A 116 27.84 -12.00 -25.33
C THR A 116 28.13 -13.02 -26.43
N VAL A 117 27.52 -12.82 -27.56
CA VAL A 117 27.69 -13.77 -28.66
C VAL A 117 28.78 -13.30 -29.64
N ASP A 118 29.83 -12.90 -29.19
CA ASP A 118 30.92 -12.62 -30.14
C ASP A 118 32.17 -13.33 -29.76
#